data_1fc87d307117e773df0361d6a53d0b81
#
_entry.id   1fc87d307117e773df0361d6a53d0b81
#
_cell.length_a   1.000
_cell.length_b   1.000
_cell.length_c   1.000
_cell.angle_alpha   90.00
_cell.angle_beta   90.00
_cell.angle_gamma   90.00
#
_symmetry.space_group_name_H-M   'P 1'
#
loop_
_entity.id
_entity.type
_entity.pdbx_description
1 polymer ?
#
loop_
_entity_poly.entity_id
_entity_poly.type
_entity_poly.pdbx_seq_one_letter_code
_entity_poly.pdbx_strand_id
1 'polypeptide(L)'
;MKKLICISLYEDLSMTTYDLSEVDNVELIGIVENASEGTLFVFTCDRPNGSSVIMCPGGGFLKTNLENEGIDFAEWFTKLGITYIVFKYRMPRGNPDVPEQDIRLALKV
;
A
#
# COMPACT_ATOMS: atom_id res chain seq x y z
N MET A 1 -11.29 -4.80 -7.63
CA MET A 1 -10.32 -3.68 -7.63
C MET A 1 -10.51 -2.89 -8.91
N LYS A 2 -10.40 -1.59 -8.83
CA LYS A 2 -10.61 -0.72 -9.98
C LYS A 2 -9.34 0.07 -10.33
N LYS A 3 -8.78 0.79 -9.37
CA LYS A 3 -7.59 1.60 -9.54
C LYS A 3 -6.60 1.39 -8.41
N LEU A 4 -5.34 1.61 -8.70
CA LEU A 4 -4.27 1.67 -7.72
C LEU A 4 -3.76 3.11 -7.67
N ILE A 5 -3.77 3.70 -6.49
CA ILE A 5 -3.22 5.04 -6.26
C ILE A 5 -1.99 4.88 -5.37
N CYS A 6 -0.83 5.29 -5.85
CA CYS A 6 0.41 5.27 -5.08
C CYS A 6 0.66 6.67 -4.53
N ILE A 7 0.75 6.80 -3.21
CA ILE A 7 0.98 8.08 -2.54
C ILE A 7 2.30 8.00 -1.79
N SER A 8 3.27 8.83 -2.17
CA SER A 8 4.55 8.90 -1.48
C SER A 8 4.49 9.93 -0.36
N LEU A 9 4.68 9.49 0.90
CA LEU A 9 4.60 10.37 2.06
C LEU A 9 5.77 11.34 2.15
N TYR A 10 6.93 10.98 1.58
CA TYR A 10 8.16 11.75 1.71
C TYR A 10 8.58 12.46 0.42
N GLU A 11 7.71 12.47 -0.58
CA GLU A 11 7.92 13.18 -1.85
C GLU A 11 6.75 14.13 -2.12
N ASP A 12 6.45 14.99 -1.15
CA ASP A 12 5.39 15.99 -1.19
C ASP A 12 4.01 15.39 -1.47
N LEU A 13 3.76 14.19 -0.97
CA LEU A 13 2.52 13.44 -1.21
C LEU A 13 2.24 13.26 -2.69
N SER A 14 3.29 13.06 -3.49
CA SER A 14 3.13 12.80 -4.92
C SER A 14 2.27 11.57 -5.15
N MET A 15 1.38 11.64 -6.12
CA MET A 15 0.41 10.59 -6.42
C MET A 15 0.55 10.12 -7.85
N THR A 16 0.51 8.79 -8.03
CA THR A 16 0.44 8.16 -9.34
C THR A 16 -0.74 7.21 -9.35
N THR A 17 -1.58 7.29 -10.36
CA THR A 17 -2.77 6.46 -10.48
C THR A 17 -2.63 5.50 -11.65
N TYR A 18 -2.93 4.22 -11.41
CA TYR A 18 -2.92 3.17 -12.43
C TYR A 18 -4.33 2.60 -12.57
N ASP A 19 -4.75 2.36 -13.82
CA ASP A 19 -5.97 1.61 -14.10
C ASP A 19 -5.63 0.12 -14.06
N LEU A 20 -6.20 -0.60 -13.10
CA LEU A 20 -5.87 -2.01 -12.89
C LEU A 20 -6.37 -2.93 -14.01
N SER A 21 -7.27 -2.45 -14.87
CA SER A 21 -7.66 -3.22 -16.06
C SER A 21 -6.54 -3.27 -17.12
N GLU A 22 -5.56 -2.37 -17.03
CA GLU A 22 -4.45 -2.25 -17.98
C GLU A 22 -3.11 -2.76 -17.41
N VAL A 23 -3.12 -3.26 -16.17
CA VAL A 23 -1.91 -3.69 -15.47
C VAL A 23 -2.03 -5.17 -15.11
N ASP A 24 -1.08 -5.99 -15.57
CA ASP A 24 -1.05 -7.40 -15.19
C ASP A 24 -0.35 -7.60 -13.84
N ASN A 25 -0.37 -8.84 -13.33
CA ASN A 25 0.20 -9.14 -12.03
C ASN A 25 1.71 -8.90 -11.95
N VAL A 26 2.43 -9.14 -13.02
CA VAL A 26 3.89 -8.93 -13.06
C VAL A 26 4.20 -7.44 -12.98
N GLU A 27 3.46 -6.63 -13.74
CA GLU A 27 3.60 -5.17 -13.70
C GLU A 27 3.23 -4.61 -12.33
N LEU A 28 2.16 -5.12 -11.71
CA LEU A 28 1.73 -4.70 -10.37
C LEU A 28 2.81 -4.97 -9.33
N ILE A 29 3.39 -6.17 -9.33
CA ILE A 29 4.48 -6.53 -8.43
C ILE A 29 5.66 -5.59 -8.65
N GLY A 30 6.02 -5.30 -9.90
CA GLY A 30 7.09 -4.37 -10.24
C GLY A 30 6.85 -2.96 -9.72
N ILE A 31 5.62 -2.45 -9.85
CA ILE A 31 5.24 -1.13 -9.34
C ILE A 31 5.47 -1.07 -7.83
N VAL A 32 5.04 -2.10 -7.10
CA VAL A 32 5.16 -2.13 -5.65
C VAL A 32 6.61 -2.29 -5.21
N GLU A 33 7.36 -3.18 -5.85
CA GLU A 33 8.76 -3.43 -5.51
C GLU A 33 9.66 -2.22 -5.79
N ASN A 34 9.41 -1.50 -6.88
CA ASN A 34 10.22 -0.36 -7.29
C ASN A 34 9.82 0.95 -6.61
N ALA A 35 8.70 0.99 -5.92
CA ALA A 35 8.29 2.17 -5.19
C ALA A 35 9.21 2.42 -4.00
N SER A 36 9.41 3.69 -3.65
CA SER A 36 10.21 4.05 -2.48
C SER A 36 9.53 3.63 -1.18
N GLU A 37 10.31 3.38 -0.14
CA GLU A 37 9.77 3.20 1.21
C GLU A 37 9.00 4.45 1.62
N GLY A 38 7.92 4.28 2.39
CA GLY A 38 7.04 5.40 2.76
C GLY A 38 5.93 5.64 1.75
N THR A 39 5.59 4.63 0.94
CA THR A 39 4.52 4.73 -0.07
C THR A 39 3.28 3.97 0.38
N LEU A 40 2.12 4.61 0.23
CA LEU A 40 0.81 3.99 0.40
C LEU A 40 0.31 3.51 -0.96
N PHE A 41 -0.16 2.26 -1.02
CA PHE A 41 -0.79 1.68 -2.20
C PHE A 41 -2.28 1.54 -1.92
N VAL A 42 -3.09 2.42 -2.50
CA VAL A 42 -4.54 2.47 -2.27
C VAL A 42 -5.26 1.74 -3.40
N PHE A 43 -5.87 0.62 -3.08
CA PHE A 43 -6.70 -0.14 -4.03
C PHE A 43 -8.16 0.26 -3.86
N THR A 44 -8.71 0.88 -4.89
CA THR A 44 -10.10 1.34 -4.85
C THR A 44 -11.07 0.22 -5.23
N CYS A 45 -12.31 0.35 -4.80
CA CYS A 45 -13.38 -0.59 -5.15
C CYS A 45 -14.48 0.13 -5.93
N ASP A 46 -15.29 -0.65 -6.68
CA ASP A 46 -16.34 -0.08 -7.52
C ASP A 46 -17.51 0.48 -6.69
N ARG A 47 -17.79 -0.15 -5.54
CA ARG A 47 -18.89 0.25 -4.66
C ARG A 47 -18.38 0.36 -3.23
N PRO A 48 -17.68 1.46 -2.90
CA PRO A 48 -17.11 1.63 -1.57
C PRO A 48 -18.23 1.76 -0.52
N ASN A 49 -18.03 1.10 0.63
CA ASN A 49 -18.99 1.14 1.74
C ASN A 49 -18.59 2.14 2.84
N GLY A 50 -17.57 2.95 2.60
CA GLY A 50 -17.07 3.93 3.57
C GLY A 50 -16.02 3.38 4.53
N SER A 51 -15.73 2.08 4.49
CA SER A 51 -14.71 1.46 5.32
C SER A 51 -13.39 1.32 4.56
N SER A 52 -12.28 1.37 5.30
CA SER A 52 -10.95 1.12 4.74
C SER A 52 -10.11 0.30 5.71
N VAL A 53 -9.15 -0.42 5.15
CA VAL A 53 -8.20 -1.23 5.91
C VAL A 53 -6.79 -0.86 5.47
N ILE A 54 -5.91 -0.62 6.42
CA ILE A 54 -4.48 -0.41 6.16
C ILE A 54 -3.73 -1.66 6.58
N MET A 55 -3.09 -2.31 5.62
CA MET A 55 -2.25 -3.47 5.85
C MET A 55 -0.79 -3.02 5.99
N CYS A 56 -0.17 -3.37 7.11
CA CYS A 56 1.25 -3.15 7.34
C CYS A 56 1.95 -4.50 7.26
N PRO A 57 2.50 -4.88 6.09
CA PRO A 57 3.05 -6.21 5.90
C PRO A 57 4.24 -6.48 6.82
N GLY A 58 4.34 -7.72 7.31
CA GLY A 58 5.47 -8.18 8.09
C GLY A 58 6.71 -8.41 7.23
N GLY A 59 7.66 -9.13 7.75
CA GLY A 59 8.92 -9.45 7.07
C GLY A 59 10.11 -9.32 8.00
N GLY A 60 9.86 -9.32 9.33
CA GLY A 60 10.89 -9.20 10.35
C GLY A 60 11.55 -7.83 10.36
N PHE A 61 10.92 -6.84 9.77
CA PHE A 61 11.43 -5.48 9.58
C PHE A 61 12.74 -5.42 8.77
N LEU A 62 13.13 -6.51 8.13
CA LEU A 62 14.26 -6.52 7.20
C LEU A 62 13.80 -6.15 5.79
N LYS A 63 12.62 -6.62 5.43
CA LYS A 63 11.89 -6.27 4.22
C LYS A 63 10.41 -6.52 4.46
N THR A 64 9.55 -5.85 3.72
CA THR A 64 8.11 -6.12 3.78
C THR A 64 7.76 -7.27 2.85
N ASN A 65 6.81 -8.09 3.25
CA ASN A 65 6.26 -9.15 2.41
C ASN A 65 5.02 -8.61 1.69
N LEU A 66 5.27 -7.70 0.75
CA LEU A 66 4.20 -6.95 0.08
C LEU A 66 3.30 -7.82 -0.78
N GLU A 67 3.86 -8.85 -1.42
CA GLU A 67 3.08 -9.74 -2.28
C GLU A 67 2.14 -10.63 -1.47
N ASN A 68 2.70 -11.39 -0.53
CA ASN A 68 1.93 -12.40 0.21
C ASN A 68 1.04 -11.81 1.30
N GLU A 69 1.52 -10.81 2.04
CA GLU A 69 0.78 -10.23 3.17
C GLU A 69 0.07 -8.92 2.81
N GLY A 70 0.36 -8.35 1.65
CA GLY A 70 -0.22 -7.10 1.21
C GLY A 70 -1.16 -7.27 0.02
N ILE A 71 -0.60 -7.43 -1.17
CA ILE A 71 -1.36 -7.36 -2.42
C ILE A 71 -2.41 -8.46 -2.55
N ASP A 72 -2.11 -9.68 -2.11
CA ASP A 72 -3.00 -10.83 -2.29
C ASP A 72 -4.36 -10.64 -1.63
N PHE A 73 -4.45 -9.81 -0.59
CA PHE A 73 -5.71 -9.53 0.08
C PHE A 73 -6.51 -8.41 -0.56
N ALA A 74 -5.93 -7.66 -1.48
CA ALA A 74 -6.59 -6.49 -2.06
C ALA A 74 -7.89 -6.85 -2.77
N GLU A 75 -7.88 -7.91 -3.56
CA GLU A 75 -9.07 -8.35 -4.29
C GLU A 75 -10.18 -8.78 -3.34
N TRP A 76 -9.83 -9.49 -2.28
CA TRP A 76 -10.80 -9.98 -1.30
C TRP A 76 -11.49 -8.82 -0.58
N PHE A 77 -10.74 -7.84 -0.09
CA PHE A 77 -11.32 -6.69 0.61
C PHE A 77 -12.13 -5.80 -0.31
N THR A 78 -11.64 -5.54 -1.52
CA THR A 78 -12.34 -4.64 -2.44
C THR A 78 -13.65 -5.24 -2.95
N LYS A 79 -13.77 -6.56 -3.03
CA LYS A 79 -15.05 -7.22 -3.32
C LYS A 79 -16.09 -6.97 -2.24
N LEU A 80 -15.66 -6.74 -1.00
CA LEU A 80 -16.55 -6.41 0.12
C LEU A 80 -16.90 -4.93 0.20
N GLY A 81 -16.42 -4.12 -0.74
CA GLY A 81 -16.65 -2.68 -0.73
C GLY A 81 -15.71 -1.92 0.19
N ILE A 82 -14.64 -2.57 0.62
CA ILE A 82 -13.63 -1.98 1.52
C ILE A 82 -12.45 -1.46 0.70
N THR A 83 -12.10 -0.19 0.88
CA THR A 83 -10.88 0.36 0.29
C THR A 83 -9.69 -0.26 1.00
N TYR A 84 -8.82 -0.91 0.24
CA TYR A 84 -7.68 -1.63 0.78
C TYR A 84 -6.39 -0.87 0.54
N ILE A 85 -5.65 -0.60 1.61
CA ILE A 85 -4.42 0.18 1.56
C ILE A 85 -3.27 -0.70 2.07
N VAL A 86 -2.22 -0.84 1.26
CA VAL A 86 -0.99 -1.50 1.67
C VAL A 86 0.05 -0.43 1.92
N PHE A 87 0.71 -0.47 3.07
CA PHE A 87 1.72 0.51 3.41
C PHE A 87 3.12 -0.10 3.33
N LYS A 88 3.94 0.40 2.41
CA LYS A 88 5.36 0.07 2.31
C LYS A 88 6.12 1.07 3.20
N TYR A 89 6.13 0.79 4.52
CA TYR A 89 6.77 1.66 5.49
C TYR A 89 8.31 1.55 5.42
N ARG A 90 8.99 2.57 5.94
CA ARG A 90 10.44 2.55 5.97
C ARG A 90 10.93 1.47 6.94
N MET A 91 12.00 0.77 6.54
CA MET A 91 12.61 -0.24 7.40
C MET A 91 13.32 0.45 8.58
N PRO A 92 13.27 -0.14 9.78
CA PRO A 92 13.81 0.50 10.98
C PRO A 92 15.34 0.69 10.95
N ARG A 93 16.07 -0.21 10.32
CA ARG A 93 17.54 -0.17 10.26
C ARG A 93 18.18 0.11 11.62
N GLY A 94 17.67 -0.60 12.66
CA GLY A 94 18.13 -0.44 14.02
C GLY A 94 17.39 0.62 14.85
N ASN A 95 16.47 1.37 14.25
CA ASN A 95 15.67 2.37 14.96
C ASN A 95 14.17 2.02 14.85
N PRO A 96 13.56 1.47 15.92
CA PRO A 96 12.16 1.05 15.88
C PRO A 96 11.18 2.23 15.77
N ASP A 97 11.61 3.46 16.01
CA ASP A 97 10.73 4.63 15.88
C ASP A 97 10.41 4.95 14.42
N VAL A 98 11.21 4.48 13.46
CA VAL A 98 11.02 4.79 12.05
C VAL A 98 9.68 4.24 11.51
N PRO A 99 9.34 2.94 11.67
CA PRO A 99 8.03 2.45 11.25
C PRO A 99 6.87 3.11 12.01
N GLU A 100 7.05 3.41 13.29
CA GLU A 100 6.02 4.05 14.09
C GLU A 100 5.71 5.46 13.55
N GLN A 101 6.72 6.24 13.24
CA GLN A 101 6.55 7.57 12.65
C GLN A 101 5.83 7.50 11.33
N ASP A 102 6.16 6.51 10.50
CA ASP A 102 5.52 6.31 9.19
C ASP A 102 4.04 6.00 9.34
N ILE A 103 3.66 5.12 10.27
CA ILE A 103 2.26 4.79 10.52
C ILE A 103 1.49 6.02 10.99
N ARG A 104 2.05 6.80 11.89
CA ARG A 104 1.40 8.04 12.36
C ARG A 104 1.18 9.03 11.23
N LEU A 105 2.16 9.17 10.33
CA LEU A 105 2.03 10.05 9.18
C LEU A 105 0.98 9.53 8.19
N ALA A 106 0.96 8.22 7.95
CA ALA A 106 -0.01 7.59 7.04
C ALA A 106 -1.45 7.81 7.51
N LEU A 107 -1.71 7.75 8.80
CA LEU A 107 -3.04 7.95 9.36
C LEU A 107 -3.56 9.38 9.20
N LYS A 108 -2.69 10.34 8.90
CA LYS A 108 -3.07 11.73 8.67
C LYS A 108 -3.39 12.04 7.20
N VAL A 109 -3.07 11.12 6.32
CA VAL A 109 -3.33 11.25 4.88
C VAL A 109 -4.62 10.55 4.50
#